data_5236af643c86a06751340a6943f2e5cd
#
_entry.id   5236af643c86a06751340a6943f2e5cd
#
_cell.length_a   1.000
_cell.length_b   1.000
_cell.length_c   1.000
_cell.angle_alpha   90.00
_cell.angle_beta   90.00
_cell.angle_gamma   90.00
#
_symmetry.space_group_name_H-M   'P 1'
#
loop_
_entity.id
_entity.type
_entity.pdbx_description
1 polymer ?
#
loop_
_entity_poly.entity_id
_entity_poly.type
_entity_poly.pdbx_seq_one_letter_code
_entity_poly.pdbx_strand_id
1 'polypeptide(L)'
;MKKILSSLLLIVGLQTTSTYSQEATVPAFATIFQFSTAEQASVVAAMSAFAQSECRKSMPTAIRVMAESWNGTEAPTHSVIFNFTDAKSITETFGKMQQCRAAGNLMAVLKEHTQPVSQLLLRTLHTGGDYTKDTTYVVWQTNVTDEATYVAAYKKLMEAQEKAGLVKGAYGLWRIQGGADSNVTHMAFSGAKDLETLLENGTPSKAFAEFQKKVGGIRTVYRTNVNSVVADL
;
A
#
# COMPACT_ATOMS: atom_id res chain seq x y z
N MET A 1 -48.07 60.49 -1.78
CA MET A 1 -47.24 59.58 -0.93
C MET A 1 -46.89 58.34 -1.77
N LYS A 2 -45.70 58.31 -2.38
CA LYS A 2 -45.23 57.23 -3.25
C LYS A 2 -44.32 56.36 -2.41
N LYS A 3 -44.66 55.06 -2.22
CA LYS A 3 -43.83 54.05 -1.58
C LYS A 3 -42.88 53.49 -2.61
N ILE A 4 -41.57 53.66 -2.38
CA ILE A 4 -40.51 53.04 -3.15
C ILE A 4 -40.18 51.68 -2.49
N LEU A 5 -40.46 50.57 -3.19
CA LEU A 5 -40.01 49.22 -2.80
C LEU A 5 -38.61 49.03 -3.38
N SER A 6 -37.61 48.95 -2.49
CA SER A 6 -36.26 48.51 -2.85
C SER A 6 -36.22 46.99 -2.86
N SER A 7 -36.04 46.39 -4.03
CA SER A 7 -35.76 44.96 -4.20
C SER A 7 -34.27 44.72 -4.00
N LEU A 8 -33.92 44.03 -2.92
CA LEU A 8 -32.55 43.55 -2.65
C LEU A 8 -32.34 42.25 -3.41
N LEU A 9 -31.55 42.29 -4.47
CA LEU A 9 -31.13 41.09 -5.21
C LEU A 9 -30.01 40.42 -4.44
N LEU A 10 -30.29 39.24 -3.84
CA LEU A 10 -29.30 38.39 -3.19
C LEU A 10 -28.60 37.56 -4.27
N ILE A 11 -27.39 37.92 -4.64
CA ILE A 11 -26.54 37.12 -5.52
C ILE A 11 -25.90 36.02 -4.67
N VAL A 12 -26.47 34.80 -4.72
CA VAL A 12 -25.84 33.62 -4.17
C VAL A 12 -24.77 33.17 -5.15
N GLY A 13 -23.52 33.53 -4.83
CA GLY A 13 -22.35 33.02 -5.56
C GLY A 13 -22.16 31.51 -5.29
N LEU A 14 -22.49 30.66 -6.27
CA LEU A 14 -22.05 29.26 -6.27
C LEU A 14 -20.52 29.23 -6.37
N GLN A 15 -19.87 29.04 -5.25
CA GLN A 15 -18.46 28.63 -5.26
C GLN A 15 -18.39 27.16 -5.69
N THR A 16 -18.09 26.92 -6.96
CA THR A 16 -17.68 25.60 -7.45
C THR A 16 -16.31 25.31 -6.87
N THR A 17 -16.26 24.55 -5.77
CA THR A 17 -15.03 23.93 -5.30
C THR A 17 -14.62 22.89 -6.35
N SER A 18 -13.67 23.26 -7.21
CA SER A 18 -12.95 22.29 -8.04
C SER A 18 -12.21 21.34 -7.12
N THR A 19 -12.80 20.19 -6.83
CA THR A 19 -12.06 19.05 -6.30
C THR A 19 -11.16 18.57 -7.43
N TYR A 20 -9.90 19.02 -7.42
CA TYR A 20 -8.86 18.36 -8.19
C TYR A 20 -8.75 16.93 -7.65
N SER A 21 -9.36 16.01 -8.37
CA SER A 21 -9.03 14.59 -8.29
C SER A 21 -7.57 14.48 -8.76
N GLN A 22 -6.63 14.47 -7.81
CA GLN A 22 -5.26 14.12 -8.09
C GLN A 22 -5.31 12.65 -8.52
N GLU A 23 -5.16 12.38 -9.83
CA GLU A 23 -4.96 11.01 -10.31
C GLU A 23 -3.84 10.40 -9.45
N ALA A 24 -4.18 9.33 -8.75
CA ALA A 24 -3.22 8.67 -7.87
C ALA A 24 -2.06 8.17 -8.72
N THR A 25 -0.93 8.87 -8.66
CA THR A 25 0.27 8.50 -9.41
C THR A 25 0.70 7.11 -8.94
N VAL A 26 0.79 6.19 -9.91
CA VAL A 26 1.22 4.82 -9.67
C VAL A 26 2.62 4.83 -9.02
N PRO A 27 2.81 4.26 -7.82
CA PRO A 27 4.12 4.22 -7.19
C PRO A 27 5.07 3.36 -8.02
N ALA A 28 6.25 3.90 -8.37
CA ALA A 28 7.29 3.15 -9.08
C ALA A 28 8.09 2.24 -8.13
N PHE A 29 8.17 2.62 -6.85
CA PHE A 29 8.89 1.88 -5.82
C PHE A 29 8.10 1.84 -4.51
N ALA A 30 8.40 0.84 -3.69
CA ALA A 30 7.97 0.79 -2.30
C ALA A 30 9.12 0.32 -1.40
N THR A 31 9.09 0.70 -0.13
CA THR A 31 9.88 0.06 0.91
C THR A 31 8.94 -0.49 1.98
N ILE A 32 9.26 -1.67 2.50
CA ILE A 32 8.51 -2.29 3.58
C ILE A 32 9.47 -2.51 4.75
N PHE A 33 9.12 -2.01 5.92
CA PHE A 33 9.83 -2.25 7.17
C PHE A 33 8.92 -3.11 8.03
N GLN A 34 9.33 -4.35 8.31
CA GLN A 34 8.59 -5.28 9.15
C GLN A 34 9.21 -5.34 10.55
N PHE A 35 8.37 -5.36 11.56
CA PHE A 35 8.79 -5.47 12.95
C PHE A 35 7.76 -6.23 13.78
N SER A 36 8.19 -6.74 14.93
CA SER A 36 7.30 -7.27 15.96
C SER A 36 7.21 -6.27 17.12
N THR A 37 6.03 -6.19 17.73
CA THR A 37 5.78 -5.40 18.94
C THR A 37 4.68 -6.04 19.78
N ALA A 38 4.85 -5.97 21.11
CA ALA A 38 3.77 -6.20 22.08
C ALA A 38 3.08 -4.90 22.49
N GLU A 39 3.67 -3.74 22.16
CA GLU A 39 3.26 -2.40 22.58
C GLU A 39 2.64 -1.61 21.42
N GLN A 40 1.68 -2.22 20.72
CA GLN A 40 1.05 -1.62 19.53
C GLN A 40 0.55 -0.20 19.78
N ALA A 41 -0.07 0.06 20.95
CA ALA A 41 -0.64 1.37 21.27
C ALA A 41 0.43 2.47 21.31
N SER A 42 1.59 2.20 21.93
CA SER A 42 2.73 3.12 22.01
C SER A 42 3.30 3.41 20.62
N VAL A 43 3.46 2.37 19.80
CA VAL A 43 3.97 2.49 18.44
C VAL A 43 3.02 3.30 17.55
N VAL A 44 1.71 3.00 17.57
CA VAL A 44 0.70 3.72 16.78
C VAL A 44 0.59 5.18 17.22
N ALA A 45 0.65 5.48 18.52
CA ALA A 45 0.65 6.85 19.02
C ALA A 45 1.86 7.65 18.52
N ALA A 46 3.06 7.06 18.54
CA ALA A 46 4.28 7.70 18.02
C ALA A 46 4.21 7.92 16.51
N MET A 47 3.70 6.96 15.75
CA MET A 47 3.47 7.10 14.31
C MET A 47 2.44 8.19 13.99
N SER A 48 1.36 8.29 14.75
CA SER A 48 0.34 9.34 14.61
C SER A 48 0.91 10.73 14.91
N ALA A 49 1.75 10.86 15.94
CA ALA A 49 2.44 12.11 16.24
C ALA A 49 3.42 12.52 15.13
N PHE A 50 4.13 11.56 14.56
CA PHE A 50 4.98 11.80 13.39
C PHE A 50 4.15 12.24 12.17
N ALA A 51 3.02 11.59 11.89
CA ALA A 51 2.13 11.92 10.77
C ALA A 51 1.67 13.38 10.79
N GLN A 52 1.44 13.95 11.96
CA GLN A 52 0.98 15.34 12.14
C GLN A 52 2.12 16.37 12.01
N SER A 53 3.38 15.94 11.97
CA SER A 53 4.53 16.85 11.91
C SER A 53 4.69 17.50 10.53
N GLU A 54 5.17 18.75 10.52
CA GLU A 54 5.41 19.49 9.27
C GLU A 54 6.45 18.80 8.39
N CYS A 55 7.46 18.17 8.98
CA CYS A 55 8.44 17.44 8.18
C CYS A 55 7.83 16.21 7.50
N ARG A 56 6.91 15.47 8.15
CA ARG A 56 6.20 14.36 7.49
C ARG A 56 5.35 14.85 6.32
N LYS A 57 4.59 15.92 6.51
CA LYS A 57 3.76 16.54 5.47
C LYS A 57 4.57 17.00 4.26
N SER A 58 5.83 17.35 4.45
CA SER A 58 6.75 17.76 3.37
C SER A 58 7.40 16.60 2.62
N MET A 59 7.22 15.34 3.03
CA MET A 59 7.82 14.17 2.39
C MET A 59 7.02 13.73 1.17
N PRO A 60 7.65 13.52 0.01
CA PRO A 60 6.97 13.11 -1.23
C PRO A 60 6.69 11.60 -1.25
N THR A 61 5.99 11.09 -0.25
CA THR A 61 5.68 9.66 -0.09
C THR A 61 4.36 9.47 0.64
N ALA A 62 3.59 8.44 0.27
CA ALA A 62 2.50 7.93 1.08
C ALA A 62 3.04 6.85 2.03
N ILE A 63 2.62 6.88 3.28
CA ILE A 63 3.04 5.92 4.30
C ILE A 63 1.80 5.23 4.86
N ARG A 64 1.83 3.91 4.89
CA ARG A 64 0.76 3.08 5.44
C ARG A 64 1.31 2.11 6.48
N VAL A 65 0.62 2.01 7.61
CA VAL A 65 0.91 1.05 8.68
C VAL A 65 -0.06 -0.10 8.57
N MET A 66 0.48 -1.32 8.58
CA MET A 66 -0.28 -2.56 8.49
C MET A 66 -0.08 -3.41 9.73
N ALA A 67 -1.13 -4.10 10.18
CA ALA A 67 -1.03 -5.26 11.07
C ALA A 67 -0.88 -6.52 10.20
N GLU A 68 0.10 -7.34 10.52
CA GLU A 68 0.36 -8.64 9.87
C GLU A 68 -0.53 -9.70 10.55
N SER A 69 -1.72 -9.93 9.98
CA SER A 69 -2.66 -10.93 10.47
C SER A 69 -2.51 -12.23 9.66
N TRP A 70 -2.88 -13.37 10.23
CA TRP A 70 -2.81 -14.67 9.56
C TRP A 70 -1.50 -14.91 8.77
N ASN A 71 -0.36 -14.57 9.38
CA ASN A 71 0.97 -14.74 8.82
C ASN A 71 1.68 -16.04 9.26
N GLY A 72 0.93 -16.98 9.83
CA GLY A 72 1.45 -18.28 10.30
C GLY A 72 2.35 -18.14 11.51
N THR A 73 3.53 -18.69 11.42
CA THR A 73 4.56 -18.66 12.50
C THR A 73 5.57 -17.53 12.32
N GLU A 74 5.30 -16.58 11.44
CA GLU A 74 6.22 -15.49 11.14
C GLU A 74 6.32 -14.49 12.28
N ALA A 75 7.53 -13.93 12.45
CA ALA A 75 7.82 -13.02 13.53
C ALA A 75 7.15 -11.63 13.43
N PRO A 76 6.98 -11.01 12.24
CA PRO A 76 6.46 -9.66 12.18
C PRO A 76 4.99 -9.62 12.62
N THR A 77 4.65 -8.64 13.46
CA THR A 77 3.27 -8.30 13.82
C THR A 77 2.76 -7.11 13.03
N HIS A 78 3.67 -6.27 12.54
CA HIS A 78 3.34 -5.04 11.81
C HIS A 78 4.33 -4.78 10.69
N SER A 79 3.87 -4.00 9.70
CA SER A 79 4.72 -3.43 8.68
C SER A 79 4.39 -1.96 8.41
N VAL A 80 5.40 -1.20 7.97
CA VAL A 80 5.25 0.16 7.46
C VAL A 80 5.67 0.17 6.01
N ILE A 81 4.76 0.60 5.15
CA ILE A 81 4.94 0.66 3.70
C ILE A 81 5.08 2.12 3.30
N PHE A 82 6.18 2.45 2.63
CA PHE A 82 6.39 3.73 1.97
C PHE A 82 6.22 3.54 0.47
N ASN A 83 5.38 4.33 -0.17
CA ASN A 83 5.16 4.31 -1.61
C ASN A 83 5.79 5.53 -2.27
N PHE A 84 6.62 5.33 -3.29
CA PHE A 84 7.40 6.38 -3.95
C PHE A 84 7.09 6.42 -5.44
N THR A 85 6.94 7.64 -5.97
CA THR A 85 6.68 7.86 -7.41
C THR A 85 7.93 7.60 -8.26
N ASP A 86 9.12 7.78 -7.69
CA ASP A 86 10.41 7.59 -8.35
C ASP A 86 11.55 7.32 -7.34
N ALA A 87 12.74 7.02 -7.83
CA ALA A 87 13.92 6.77 -6.98
C ALA A 87 14.41 8.03 -6.26
N LYS A 88 14.18 9.24 -6.81
CA LYS A 88 14.57 10.50 -6.19
C LYS A 88 13.77 10.75 -4.92
N SER A 89 12.47 10.47 -4.94
CA SER A 89 11.58 10.61 -3.79
C SER A 89 11.98 9.70 -2.61
N ILE A 90 12.61 8.54 -2.87
CA ILE A 90 13.21 7.69 -1.83
C ILE A 90 14.30 8.46 -1.09
N THR A 91 15.28 8.99 -1.85
CA THR A 91 16.44 9.74 -1.28
C THR A 91 15.98 10.98 -0.53
N GLU A 92 15.04 11.73 -1.10
CA GLU A 92 14.48 12.93 -0.47
C GLU A 92 13.73 12.61 0.83
N THR A 93 12.92 11.57 0.84
CA THR A 93 12.18 11.17 2.04
C THR A 93 13.10 10.77 3.17
N PHE A 94 14.04 9.86 2.93
CA PHE A 94 14.96 9.41 3.99
C PHE A 94 15.94 10.51 4.41
N GLY A 95 16.36 11.39 3.50
CA GLY A 95 17.14 12.58 3.83
C GLY A 95 16.39 13.55 4.75
N LYS A 96 15.10 13.81 4.48
CA LYS A 96 14.23 14.61 5.36
C LYS A 96 14.00 13.93 6.70
N MET A 97 13.80 12.62 6.75
CA MET A 97 13.64 11.87 8.01
C MET A 97 14.85 12.03 8.92
N GLN A 98 16.07 11.99 8.38
CA GLN A 98 17.31 12.16 9.16
C GLN A 98 17.43 13.55 9.81
N GLN A 99 16.84 14.57 9.20
CA GLN A 99 16.90 15.97 9.69
C GLN A 99 15.66 16.34 10.51
N CYS A 100 14.70 15.44 10.64
CA CYS A 100 13.39 15.69 11.25
C CYS A 100 13.36 15.25 12.71
N ARG A 101 13.19 16.20 13.65
CA ARG A 101 13.06 15.89 15.07
C ARG A 101 11.91 14.91 15.38
N ALA A 102 10.77 15.07 14.71
CA ALA A 102 9.62 14.17 14.91
C ALA A 102 9.93 12.74 14.45
N ALA A 103 10.69 12.56 13.36
CA ALA A 103 11.18 11.25 12.95
C ALA A 103 12.17 10.66 13.96
N GLY A 104 13.06 11.49 14.52
CA GLY A 104 13.97 11.08 15.59
C GLY A 104 13.22 10.57 16.83
N ASN A 105 12.15 11.27 17.24
CA ASN A 105 11.29 10.84 18.35
C ASN A 105 10.57 9.50 18.02
N LEU A 106 10.04 9.35 16.81
CA LEU A 106 9.45 8.09 16.37
C LEU A 106 10.47 6.95 16.43
N MET A 107 11.68 7.16 15.87
CA MET A 107 12.73 6.12 15.88
C MET A 107 13.16 5.72 17.29
N ALA A 108 13.14 6.64 18.27
CA ALA A 108 13.41 6.33 19.67
C ALA A 108 12.34 5.37 20.25
N VAL A 109 11.06 5.66 20.00
CA VAL A 109 9.95 4.78 20.42
C VAL A 109 10.02 3.42 19.73
N LEU A 110 10.27 3.39 18.40
CA LEU A 110 10.43 2.13 17.67
C LEU A 110 11.58 1.29 18.22
N LYS A 111 12.72 1.92 18.53
CA LYS A 111 13.87 1.22 19.13
C LYS A 111 13.56 0.60 20.48
N GLU A 112 12.74 1.26 21.29
CA GLU A 112 12.36 0.80 22.63
C GLU A 112 11.31 -0.32 22.58
N HIS A 113 10.29 -0.18 21.70
CA HIS A 113 9.07 -1.00 21.74
C HIS A 113 8.96 -1.99 20.58
N THR A 114 9.94 -2.07 19.67
CA THR A 114 9.87 -2.99 18.53
C THR A 114 11.14 -3.81 18.36
N GLN A 115 10.99 -4.98 17.73
CA GLN A 115 12.09 -5.78 17.23
C GLN A 115 12.04 -5.75 15.70
N PRO A 116 13.04 -5.18 15.00
CA PRO A 116 13.12 -5.22 13.54
C PRO A 116 13.18 -6.67 13.05
N VAL A 117 12.42 -6.99 11.99
CA VAL A 117 12.39 -8.32 11.39
C VAL A 117 12.98 -8.29 9.99
N SER A 118 12.47 -7.45 9.10
CA SER A 118 12.99 -7.33 7.73
C SER A 118 12.81 -5.92 7.15
N GLN A 119 13.57 -5.64 6.10
CA GLN A 119 13.46 -4.43 5.30
C GLN A 119 13.52 -4.82 3.84
N LEU A 120 12.53 -4.40 3.06
CA LEU A 120 12.45 -4.73 1.64
C LEU A 120 12.46 -3.44 0.81
N LEU A 121 13.23 -3.46 -0.29
CA LEU A 121 13.13 -2.48 -1.37
C LEU A 121 12.47 -3.15 -2.56
N LEU A 122 11.40 -2.54 -3.07
CA LEU A 122 10.52 -3.10 -4.07
C LEU A 122 10.44 -2.17 -5.28
N ARG A 123 10.37 -2.76 -6.48
CA ARG A 123 10.05 -2.08 -7.73
C ARG A 123 8.71 -2.55 -8.24
N THR A 124 7.82 -1.62 -8.58
CA THR A 124 6.52 -1.94 -9.17
C THR A 124 6.69 -2.45 -10.61
N LEU A 125 6.14 -3.61 -10.88
CA LEU A 125 6.08 -4.22 -12.22
C LEU A 125 4.69 -4.03 -12.86
N HIS A 126 3.65 -4.06 -12.03
CA HIS A 126 2.27 -3.79 -12.42
C HIS A 126 1.42 -3.47 -11.20
N THR A 127 0.45 -2.58 -11.34
CA THR A 127 -0.53 -2.27 -10.29
C THR A 127 -1.77 -1.65 -10.92
N GLY A 128 -2.89 -1.75 -10.23
CA GLY A 128 -4.17 -1.13 -10.60
C GLY A 128 -5.12 -1.12 -9.41
N GLY A 129 -6.35 -0.69 -9.66
CA GLY A 129 -7.36 -0.52 -8.62
C GLY A 129 -7.12 0.70 -7.73
N ASP A 130 -8.04 0.92 -6.78
CA ASP A 130 -8.02 2.05 -5.85
C ASP A 130 -7.72 1.56 -4.43
N TYR A 131 -6.51 1.85 -3.95
CA TYR A 131 -6.08 1.45 -2.61
C TYR A 131 -6.65 2.33 -1.49
N THR A 132 -7.27 3.47 -1.80
CA THR A 132 -7.73 4.44 -0.78
C THR A 132 -8.90 3.93 0.06
N LYS A 133 -9.62 2.93 -0.45
CA LYS A 133 -10.78 2.31 0.21
C LYS A 133 -10.46 0.96 0.83
N ASP A 134 -9.28 0.43 0.57
CA ASP A 134 -8.90 -0.90 1.03
C ASP A 134 -8.44 -0.85 2.48
N THR A 135 -9.00 -1.74 3.30
CA THR A 135 -8.57 -1.92 4.69
C THR A 135 -7.89 -3.27 4.92
N THR A 136 -7.97 -4.19 3.96
CA THR A 136 -7.44 -5.55 4.09
C THR A 136 -6.76 -5.97 2.80
N TYR A 137 -5.64 -6.66 2.93
CA TYR A 137 -4.84 -7.14 1.80
C TYR A 137 -4.44 -8.59 2.00
N VAL A 138 -4.48 -9.38 0.93
CA VAL A 138 -3.72 -10.62 0.84
C VAL A 138 -2.43 -10.36 0.08
N VAL A 139 -1.33 -10.90 0.61
CA VAL A 139 0.03 -10.73 0.04
C VAL A 139 0.63 -12.11 -0.19
N TRP A 140 1.14 -12.33 -1.38
CA TRP A 140 1.85 -13.54 -1.76
C TRP A 140 3.33 -13.23 -1.99
N GLN A 141 4.20 -13.93 -1.27
CA GLN A 141 5.64 -13.90 -1.50
C GLN A 141 6.03 -15.09 -2.35
N THR A 142 6.70 -14.83 -3.47
CA THR A 142 6.94 -15.86 -4.48
C THR A 142 8.38 -15.86 -4.98
N ASN A 143 8.86 -17.03 -5.37
CA ASN A 143 10.01 -17.17 -6.26
C ASN A 143 9.48 -17.22 -7.70
N VAL A 144 10.10 -16.46 -8.58
CA VAL A 144 9.81 -16.46 -10.01
C VAL A 144 11.12 -16.62 -10.76
N THR A 145 11.21 -17.65 -11.58
CA THR A 145 12.43 -17.98 -12.37
C THR A 145 12.42 -17.38 -13.78
N ASP A 146 11.23 -16.99 -14.29
CA ASP A 146 11.06 -16.26 -15.56
C ASP A 146 10.11 -15.07 -15.34
N GLU A 147 10.71 -13.91 -15.02
CA GLU A 147 9.97 -12.68 -14.72
C GLU A 147 9.15 -12.19 -15.91
N ALA A 148 9.71 -12.24 -17.13
CA ALA A 148 9.03 -11.71 -18.31
C ALA A 148 7.73 -12.46 -18.59
N THR A 149 7.78 -13.80 -18.55
CA THR A 149 6.59 -14.66 -18.70
C THR A 149 5.60 -14.45 -17.57
N TYR A 150 6.08 -14.33 -16.32
CA TYR A 150 5.22 -14.13 -15.15
C TYR A 150 4.48 -12.79 -15.20
N VAL A 151 5.19 -11.68 -15.49
CA VAL A 151 4.59 -10.33 -15.61
C VAL A 151 3.55 -10.28 -16.71
N ALA A 152 3.85 -10.86 -17.90
CA ALA A 152 2.90 -10.91 -19.00
C ALA A 152 1.63 -11.70 -18.65
N ALA A 153 1.79 -12.84 -17.97
CA ALA A 153 0.67 -13.67 -17.52
C ALA A 153 -0.16 -12.97 -16.43
N TYR A 154 0.51 -12.27 -15.47
CA TYR A 154 -0.15 -11.52 -14.42
C TYR A 154 -0.99 -10.35 -14.99
N LYS A 155 -0.43 -9.56 -15.90
CA LYS A 155 -1.16 -8.48 -16.59
C LYS A 155 -2.42 -9.01 -17.27
N LYS A 156 -2.29 -10.08 -18.07
CA LYS A 156 -3.44 -10.72 -18.73
C LYS A 156 -4.51 -11.19 -17.74
N LEU A 157 -4.09 -11.76 -16.60
CA LEU A 157 -5.02 -12.15 -15.53
C LEU A 157 -5.79 -10.95 -15.02
N MET A 158 -5.08 -9.87 -14.65
CA MET A 158 -5.71 -8.69 -14.04
C MET A 158 -6.64 -7.97 -15.01
N GLU A 159 -6.26 -7.82 -16.28
CA GLU A 159 -7.13 -7.29 -17.34
C GLU A 159 -8.43 -8.09 -17.49
N ALA A 160 -8.34 -9.43 -17.44
CA ALA A 160 -9.51 -10.30 -17.53
C ALA A 160 -10.40 -10.20 -16.29
N GLN A 161 -9.80 -10.08 -15.10
CA GLN A 161 -10.54 -9.93 -13.84
C GLN A 161 -11.22 -8.56 -13.73
N GLU A 162 -10.56 -7.48 -14.15
CA GLU A 162 -11.16 -6.15 -14.23
C GLU A 162 -12.36 -6.12 -15.16
N LYS A 163 -12.19 -6.67 -16.38
CA LYS A 163 -13.28 -6.78 -17.37
C LYS A 163 -14.48 -7.59 -16.86
N ALA A 164 -14.23 -8.58 -16.00
CA ALA A 164 -15.26 -9.40 -15.38
C ALA A 164 -15.87 -8.79 -14.10
N GLY A 165 -15.37 -7.60 -13.62
CA GLY A 165 -15.82 -6.97 -12.38
C GLY A 165 -15.43 -7.73 -11.11
N LEU A 166 -14.41 -8.58 -11.21
CA LEU A 166 -13.92 -9.41 -10.09
C LEU A 166 -12.86 -8.69 -9.24
N VAL A 167 -12.25 -7.62 -9.73
CA VAL A 167 -11.33 -6.80 -8.94
C VAL A 167 -12.15 -5.92 -7.98
N LYS A 168 -11.87 -6.00 -6.68
CA LYS A 168 -12.63 -5.30 -5.63
C LYS A 168 -11.86 -4.20 -4.93
N GLY A 169 -10.55 -4.16 -5.10
CA GLY A 169 -9.65 -3.17 -4.52
C GLY A 169 -8.38 -3.04 -5.35
N ALA A 170 -7.35 -2.48 -4.75
CA ALA A 170 -6.05 -2.39 -5.38
C ALA A 170 -5.39 -3.76 -5.52
N TYR A 171 -4.59 -3.89 -6.53
CA TYR A 171 -3.75 -5.06 -6.77
C TYR A 171 -2.38 -4.64 -7.28
N GLY A 172 -1.38 -5.49 -7.11
CA GLY A 172 -0.07 -5.20 -7.66
C GLY A 172 0.87 -6.39 -7.66
N LEU A 173 1.93 -6.20 -8.46
CA LEU A 173 3.07 -7.08 -8.55
C LEU A 173 4.34 -6.26 -8.39
N TRP A 174 5.16 -6.64 -7.42
CA TRP A 174 6.45 -6.04 -7.13
C TRP A 174 7.58 -7.04 -7.35
N ARG A 175 8.70 -6.54 -7.87
CA ARG A 175 9.99 -7.22 -7.81
C ARG A 175 10.75 -6.77 -6.57
N ILE A 176 11.31 -7.68 -5.81
CA ILE A 176 12.20 -7.38 -4.70
C ILE A 176 13.58 -7.02 -5.24
N GLN A 177 14.04 -5.79 -4.94
CA GLN A 177 15.35 -5.28 -5.35
C GLN A 177 16.42 -5.52 -4.27
N GLY A 178 15.99 -5.68 -3.01
CA GLY A 178 16.87 -5.92 -1.88
C GLY A 178 16.12 -6.30 -0.62
N GLY A 179 16.79 -6.98 0.30
CA GLY A 179 16.29 -7.32 1.63
C GLY A 179 15.50 -8.63 1.73
N ALA A 180 15.30 -9.36 0.62
CA ALA A 180 14.59 -10.64 0.66
C ALA A 180 15.46 -11.78 1.19
N ASP A 181 14.79 -12.78 1.72
CA ASP A 181 15.38 -14.11 1.86
C ASP A 181 15.75 -14.68 0.48
N SER A 182 16.76 -15.54 0.43
CA SER A 182 17.43 -15.99 -0.81
C SER A 182 16.49 -16.58 -1.87
N ASN A 183 15.30 -17.00 -1.50
CA ASN A 183 14.35 -17.67 -2.40
C ASN A 183 13.11 -16.84 -2.77
N VAL A 184 12.95 -15.62 -2.26
CA VAL A 184 11.81 -14.76 -2.57
C VAL A 184 12.25 -13.64 -3.51
N THR A 185 11.66 -13.58 -4.69
CA THR A 185 12.03 -12.62 -5.72
C THR A 185 10.94 -11.59 -6.01
N HIS A 186 9.69 -11.96 -5.74
CA HIS A 186 8.51 -11.12 -6.06
C HIS A 186 7.49 -11.14 -4.94
N MET A 187 6.70 -10.09 -4.87
CA MET A 187 5.49 -10.00 -4.05
C MET A 187 4.31 -9.59 -4.93
N ALA A 188 3.20 -10.30 -4.80
CA ALA A 188 1.92 -9.89 -5.37
C ALA A 188 0.96 -9.57 -4.23
N PHE A 189 0.02 -8.65 -4.46
CA PHE A 189 -1.01 -8.34 -3.48
C PHE A 189 -2.36 -8.09 -4.13
N SER A 190 -3.42 -8.27 -3.36
CA SER A 190 -4.79 -7.87 -3.71
C SER A 190 -5.46 -7.30 -2.47
N GLY A 191 -6.06 -6.13 -2.61
CA GLY A 191 -6.78 -5.42 -1.56
C GLY A 191 -8.28 -5.58 -1.67
N ALA A 192 -8.96 -5.30 -0.58
CA ALA A 192 -10.40 -5.17 -0.49
C ALA A 192 -10.79 -4.20 0.62
N LYS A 193 -12.02 -3.69 0.56
CA LYS A 193 -12.56 -2.78 1.58
C LYS A 193 -12.65 -3.43 2.99
N ASP A 194 -12.74 -4.75 3.08
CA ASP A 194 -12.84 -5.54 4.30
C ASP A 194 -12.46 -7.01 4.05
N LEU A 195 -12.31 -7.77 5.15
CA LEU A 195 -11.95 -9.18 5.11
C LEU A 195 -13.03 -10.05 4.43
N GLU A 196 -14.30 -9.75 4.65
CA GLU A 196 -15.41 -10.48 4.03
C GLU A 196 -15.31 -10.40 2.50
N THR A 197 -15.21 -9.18 1.97
CA THR A 197 -15.02 -8.95 0.54
C THR A 197 -13.75 -9.62 0.00
N LEU A 198 -12.66 -9.63 0.78
CA LEU A 198 -11.40 -10.27 0.38
C LEU A 198 -11.57 -11.79 0.22
N LEU A 199 -12.27 -12.43 1.16
CA LEU A 199 -12.49 -13.89 1.17
C LEU A 199 -13.49 -14.33 0.10
N GLU A 200 -14.53 -13.54 -0.17
CA GLU A 200 -15.52 -13.82 -1.21
C GLU A 200 -14.92 -13.72 -2.63
N ASN A 201 -13.87 -12.93 -2.83
CA ASN A 201 -13.18 -12.80 -4.10
C ASN A 201 -12.41 -14.07 -4.54
N GLY A 202 -12.28 -15.05 -3.68
CA GLY A 202 -11.50 -16.28 -3.91
C GLY A 202 -12.12 -17.27 -4.90
N THR A 203 -13.21 -16.95 -5.61
CA THR A 203 -13.79 -17.87 -6.60
C THR A 203 -12.86 -18.02 -7.80
N PRO A 204 -12.38 -19.26 -8.08
CA PRO A 204 -11.48 -19.50 -9.21
C PRO A 204 -12.14 -19.12 -10.53
N SER A 205 -11.65 -18.06 -11.18
CA SER A 205 -12.09 -17.72 -12.54
C SER A 205 -11.34 -18.56 -13.59
N LYS A 206 -11.92 -18.70 -14.79
CA LYS A 206 -11.21 -19.32 -15.91
C LYS A 206 -9.86 -18.65 -16.18
N ALA A 207 -9.81 -17.30 -16.10
CA ALA A 207 -8.59 -16.56 -16.28
C ALA A 207 -7.53 -16.89 -15.21
N PHE A 208 -7.96 -17.11 -13.96
CA PHE A 208 -7.07 -17.54 -12.90
C PHE A 208 -6.53 -18.95 -13.14
N ALA A 209 -7.36 -19.89 -13.61
CA ALA A 209 -6.91 -21.24 -13.96
C ALA A 209 -5.90 -21.24 -15.11
N GLU A 210 -6.12 -20.40 -16.16
CA GLU A 210 -5.17 -20.22 -17.26
C GLU A 210 -3.85 -19.62 -16.76
N PHE A 211 -3.91 -18.61 -15.88
CA PHE A 211 -2.73 -18.04 -15.24
C PHE A 211 -1.94 -19.11 -14.46
N GLN A 212 -2.60 -19.87 -13.58
CA GLN A 212 -1.96 -20.94 -12.81
C GLN A 212 -1.24 -21.96 -13.73
N LYS A 213 -1.90 -22.38 -14.80
CA LYS A 213 -1.29 -23.29 -15.79
C LYS A 213 -0.06 -22.67 -16.46
N LYS A 214 -0.12 -21.37 -16.78
CA LYS A 214 0.98 -20.67 -17.47
C LYS A 214 2.21 -20.50 -16.58
N VAL A 215 2.01 -20.22 -15.27
CA VAL A 215 3.10 -19.87 -14.34
C VAL A 215 3.51 -21.00 -13.41
N GLY A 216 2.82 -22.15 -13.45
CA GLY A 216 3.04 -23.25 -12.49
C GLY A 216 4.45 -23.83 -12.50
N GLY A 217 5.14 -23.80 -13.65
CA GLY A 217 6.51 -24.27 -13.77
C GLY A 217 7.59 -23.22 -13.44
N ILE A 218 7.20 -21.95 -13.31
CA ILE A 218 8.14 -20.82 -13.12
C ILE A 218 7.88 -20.04 -11.82
N ARG A 219 6.87 -20.41 -11.04
CA ARG A 219 6.50 -19.74 -9.79
C ARG A 219 6.32 -20.73 -8.65
N THR A 220 6.94 -20.44 -7.51
CA THR A 220 6.67 -21.09 -6.23
C THR A 220 6.16 -20.03 -5.24
N VAL A 221 5.01 -20.27 -4.62
CA VAL A 221 4.50 -19.42 -3.52
C VAL A 221 5.12 -19.93 -2.23
N TYR A 222 5.89 -19.09 -1.55
CA TYR A 222 6.51 -19.41 -0.27
C TYR A 222 5.63 -19.06 0.91
N ARG A 223 4.91 -17.93 0.78
CA ARG A 223 4.11 -17.38 1.88
C ARG A 223 2.88 -16.67 1.34
N THR A 224 1.81 -16.76 2.12
CA THR A 224 0.60 -15.96 1.94
C THR A 224 0.23 -15.38 3.30
N ASN A 225 0.11 -14.05 3.35
CA ASN A 225 -0.29 -13.32 4.55
C ASN A 225 -1.59 -12.57 4.27
N VAL A 226 -2.38 -12.32 5.31
CA VAL A 226 -3.46 -11.33 5.26
C VAL A 226 -3.11 -10.20 6.22
N ASN A 227 -3.11 -8.98 5.71
CA ASN A 227 -2.70 -7.79 6.42
C ASN A 227 -3.89 -6.82 6.52
N SER A 228 -4.00 -6.11 7.64
CA SER A 228 -5.04 -5.10 7.85
C SER A 228 -4.43 -3.71 8.01
N VAL A 229 -5.06 -2.70 7.43
CA VAL A 229 -4.62 -1.30 7.57
C VAL A 229 -4.86 -0.84 9.00
N VAL A 230 -3.82 -0.32 9.64
CA VAL A 230 -3.89 0.30 10.98
C VAL A 230 -4.01 1.81 10.86
N ALA A 231 -3.22 2.41 9.97
CA ALA A 231 -3.22 3.86 9.74
C ALA A 231 -2.62 4.23 8.38
N ASP A 232 -3.10 5.32 7.80
CA ASP A 232 -2.44 6.09 6.75
C ASP A 232 -1.82 7.34 7.40
N LEU A 233 -0.52 7.61 7.12
CA LEU A 233 0.25 8.66 7.76
C LEU A 233 0.61 9.81 6.79
#